data_4ebf5c386bfa591de789892fea8e3003
#
_entry.id   4ebf5c386bfa591de789892fea8e3003
#
_cell.length_a   1.000
_cell.length_b   1.000
_cell.length_c   1.000
_cell.angle_alpha   90.00
_cell.angle_beta   90.00
_cell.angle_gamma   90.00
#
_symmetry.space_group_name_H-M   'P 1'
#
loop_
_entity.id
_entity.type
_entity.pdbx_description
1 polymer ?
#
loop_
_entity_poly.entity_id
_entity_poly.type
_entity_poly.pdbx_seq_one_letter_code
_entity_poly.pdbx_strand_id
1 'polypeptide(L)'
;AFSFINVNNGELLSQWGRTGEGPEEFIDFGSGFEIVDSRIVFLDRMKKERISVLISDILSKKEHPDITREAYPYNVDFRVLEINAVGNKKIVTGGFKEGYWGALDSQNHIIPNVAELPFDAGEVSGLEKGTVFGGILKANSKQSKFVLSIRASDIFEIYRVSDDGINRVYVSPF
;
A
#
# COMPACT_ATOMS: atom_id res chain seq x y z
N ALA A 1 -12.22 -12.31 -2.46
CA ALA A 1 -13.28 -11.44 -2.95
C ALA A 1 -13.50 -10.25 -2.02
N PHE A 2 -13.92 -9.13 -2.58
CA PHE A 2 -14.42 -7.97 -1.83
C PHE A 2 -15.92 -8.10 -1.64
N SER A 3 -16.40 -7.84 -0.42
CA SER A 3 -17.83 -7.79 -0.11
C SER A 3 -18.24 -6.35 0.21
N PHE A 4 -19.28 -5.88 -0.43
CA PHE A 4 -19.84 -4.54 -0.24
C PHE A 4 -21.11 -4.68 0.58
N ILE A 5 -21.14 -4.06 1.74
CA ILE A 5 -22.23 -4.19 2.72
C ILE A 5 -22.80 -2.82 3.00
N ASN A 6 -24.13 -2.71 3.03
CA ASN A 6 -24.82 -1.52 3.48
C ASN A 6 -24.64 -1.34 4.98
N VAL A 7 -23.98 -0.27 5.40
CA VAL A 7 -23.65 -0.03 6.81
C VAL A 7 -24.88 0.21 7.70
N ASN A 8 -26.02 0.59 7.12
CA ASN A 8 -27.21 0.91 7.88
C ASN A 8 -28.05 -0.33 8.25
N ASN A 9 -28.00 -1.37 7.42
CA ASN A 9 -28.86 -2.55 7.61
C ASN A 9 -28.11 -3.89 7.50
N GLY A 10 -26.83 -3.89 7.19
CA GLY A 10 -26.00 -5.09 7.04
C GLY A 10 -26.25 -5.88 5.75
N GLU A 11 -27.05 -5.37 4.84
CA GLU A 11 -27.36 -6.04 3.57
C GLU A 11 -26.13 -6.15 2.65
N LEU A 12 -25.91 -7.35 2.07
CA LEU A 12 -24.89 -7.56 1.07
C LEU A 12 -25.33 -6.96 -0.27
N LEU A 13 -24.66 -5.88 -0.67
CA LEU A 13 -24.95 -5.18 -1.94
C LEU A 13 -24.32 -5.88 -3.14
N SER A 14 -23.05 -6.28 -3.01
CA SER A 14 -22.31 -6.93 -4.08
C SER A 14 -21.11 -7.71 -3.53
N GLN A 15 -20.64 -8.68 -4.32
CA GLN A 15 -19.33 -9.31 -4.17
C GLN A 15 -18.58 -9.24 -5.49
N TRP A 16 -17.27 -8.98 -5.41
CA TRP A 16 -16.45 -8.84 -6.60
C TRP A 16 -15.04 -9.40 -6.37
N GLY A 17 -14.45 -9.88 -7.47
CA GLY A 17 -13.13 -10.48 -7.50
C GLY A 17 -13.13 -11.94 -7.10
N ARG A 18 -12.45 -12.75 -7.86
CA ARG A 18 -12.25 -14.19 -7.63
C ARG A 18 -10.77 -14.51 -7.58
N THR A 19 -10.41 -15.60 -6.92
CA THR A 19 -9.05 -16.15 -6.98
C THR A 19 -8.86 -16.88 -8.29
N GLY A 20 -7.78 -16.58 -8.99
CA GLY A 20 -7.42 -17.19 -10.25
C GLY A 20 -6.50 -16.32 -11.11
N GLU A 21 -6.26 -16.77 -12.35
CA GLU A 21 -5.33 -16.14 -13.30
C GLU A 21 -6.02 -15.34 -14.41
N GLY A 22 -7.33 -15.43 -14.51
CA GLY A 22 -8.11 -14.74 -15.53
C GLY A 22 -8.08 -13.21 -15.42
N PRO A 23 -8.65 -12.50 -16.42
CA PRO A 23 -8.57 -11.03 -16.49
C PRO A 23 -9.27 -10.30 -15.33
N GLU A 24 -10.29 -10.93 -14.72
CA GLU A 24 -11.00 -10.40 -13.53
C GLU A 24 -10.71 -11.23 -12.28
N GLU A 25 -9.65 -12.04 -12.31
CA GLU A 25 -9.23 -12.89 -11.23
C GLU A 25 -7.89 -12.41 -10.67
N PHE A 26 -7.66 -12.68 -9.39
CA PHE A 26 -6.50 -12.21 -8.64
C PHE A 26 -5.92 -13.37 -7.83
N ILE A 27 -4.60 -13.51 -7.82
CA ILE A 27 -3.94 -14.59 -7.08
C ILE A 27 -3.78 -14.19 -5.61
N ASP A 28 -3.40 -12.93 -5.37
CA ASP A 28 -3.14 -12.42 -4.02
C ASP A 28 -3.69 -10.99 -3.88
N PHE A 29 -4.73 -10.84 -3.06
CA PHE A 29 -5.32 -9.52 -2.76
C PHE A 29 -4.44 -8.64 -1.85
N GLY A 30 -3.22 -9.09 -1.53
CA GLY A 30 -2.33 -8.35 -0.65
C GLY A 30 -2.82 -8.23 0.79
N SER A 31 -2.16 -7.40 1.56
CA SER A 31 -2.47 -7.16 2.97
C SER A 31 -3.42 -5.98 3.20
N GLY A 32 -3.79 -5.26 2.16
CA GLY A 32 -4.66 -4.10 2.28
C GLY A 32 -5.17 -3.57 0.96
N PHE A 33 -6.11 -2.66 1.06
CA PHE A 33 -6.63 -1.87 -0.04
C PHE A 33 -6.84 -0.43 0.39
N GLU A 34 -6.89 0.47 -0.56
CA GLU A 34 -7.26 1.87 -0.36
C GLU A 34 -8.45 2.24 -1.26
N ILE A 35 -9.15 3.31 -0.89
CA ILE A 35 -10.19 3.91 -1.74
C ILE A 35 -9.67 5.28 -2.17
N VAL A 36 -9.48 5.44 -3.48
CA VAL A 36 -9.00 6.67 -4.11
C VAL A 36 -9.93 7.00 -5.28
N ASP A 37 -10.47 8.21 -5.32
CA ASP A 37 -11.33 8.71 -6.42
C ASP A 37 -12.46 7.73 -6.80
N SER A 38 -13.16 7.20 -5.78
CA SER A 38 -14.24 6.20 -5.95
C SER A 38 -13.79 4.88 -6.56
N ARG A 39 -12.52 4.56 -6.49
CA ARG A 39 -11.95 3.29 -6.92
C ARG A 39 -11.40 2.53 -5.73
N ILE A 40 -11.54 1.21 -5.73
CA ILE A 40 -10.76 0.32 -4.86
C ILE A 40 -9.43 0.08 -5.54
N VAL A 41 -8.36 0.27 -4.79
CA VAL A 41 -6.98 0.06 -5.24
C VAL A 41 -6.30 -0.95 -4.32
N PHE A 42 -5.70 -1.97 -4.90
CA PHE A 42 -4.98 -3.02 -4.15
C PHE A 42 -3.84 -3.60 -4.99
N LEU A 43 -3.00 -4.42 -4.37
CA LEU A 43 -1.90 -5.11 -5.04
C LEU A 43 -2.25 -6.59 -5.24
N ASP A 44 -2.05 -7.09 -6.45
CA ASP A 44 -1.82 -8.52 -6.69
C ASP A 44 -0.30 -8.75 -6.70
N ARG A 45 0.24 -9.18 -5.56
CA ARG A 45 1.68 -9.32 -5.38
C ARG A 45 2.26 -10.46 -6.21
N MET A 46 1.46 -11.48 -6.51
CA MET A 46 1.89 -12.60 -7.34
C MET A 46 1.96 -12.21 -8.81
N LYS A 47 1.00 -11.43 -9.29
CA LYS A 47 1.01 -10.86 -10.64
C LYS A 47 1.90 -9.63 -10.77
N LYS A 48 2.35 -9.06 -9.63
CA LYS A 48 3.15 -7.81 -9.56
C LYS A 48 2.42 -6.63 -10.18
N GLU A 49 1.14 -6.52 -9.89
CA GLU A 49 0.25 -5.50 -10.43
C GLU A 49 -0.41 -4.70 -9.31
N ARG A 50 -0.49 -3.40 -9.51
CA ARG A 50 -1.39 -2.51 -8.79
C ARG A 50 -2.68 -2.43 -9.58
N ILE A 51 -3.77 -2.79 -8.94
CA ILE A 51 -5.08 -2.93 -9.56
C ILE A 51 -6.00 -1.85 -9.01
N SER A 52 -6.77 -1.24 -9.90
CA SER A 52 -7.74 -0.22 -9.55
C SER A 52 -9.05 -0.51 -10.27
N VAL A 53 -10.17 -0.53 -9.54
CA VAL A 53 -11.51 -0.80 -10.09
C VAL A 53 -12.52 0.20 -9.57
N LEU A 54 -13.42 0.64 -10.45
CA LEU A 54 -14.45 1.62 -10.13
C LEU A 54 -15.52 0.98 -9.24
N ILE A 55 -15.80 1.56 -8.06
CA ILE A 55 -16.78 1.03 -7.10
C ILE A 55 -18.19 0.98 -7.67
N SER A 56 -18.58 2.00 -8.44
CA SER A 56 -19.91 2.03 -9.06
C SER A 56 -20.15 0.88 -10.04
N ASP A 57 -19.11 0.45 -10.76
CA ASP A 57 -19.21 -0.66 -11.69
C ASP A 57 -19.46 -1.99 -10.96
N ILE A 58 -18.79 -2.16 -9.81
CA ILE A 58 -18.99 -3.34 -8.95
C ILE A 58 -20.41 -3.34 -8.35
N LEU A 59 -20.88 -2.21 -7.84
CA LEU A 59 -22.20 -2.09 -7.22
C LEU A 59 -23.33 -2.26 -8.23
N SER A 60 -23.14 -1.79 -9.44
CA SER A 60 -24.12 -2.00 -10.54
C SER A 60 -24.03 -3.38 -11.20
N LYS A 61 -23.10 -4.24 -10.73
CA LYS A 61 -22.86 -5.58 -11.28
C LYS A 61 -22.60 -5.57 -12.78
N LYS A 62 -21.82 -4.58 -13.24
CA LYS A 62 -21.43 -4.43 -14.63
C LYS A 62 -20.67 -5.67 -15.09
N GLU A 63 -21.01 -6.22 -16.25
CA GLU A 63 -20.40 -7.44 -16.79
C GLU A 63 -18.88 -7.29 -16.99
N HIS A 64 -18.45 -6.10 -17.46
CA HIS A 64 -17.04 -5.75 -17.63
C HIS A 64 -16.75 -4.45 -16.88
N PRO A 65 -16.37 -4.52 -15.57
CA PRO A 65 -16.04 -3.34 -14.80
C PRO A 65 -14.77 -2.67 -15.35
N ASP A 66 -14.66 -1.36 -15.15
CA ASP A 66 -13.45 -0.60 -15.48
C ASP A 66 -12.31 -0.96 -14.53
N ILE A 67 -11.42 -1.85 -14.99
CA ILE A 67 -10.24 -2.32 -14.27
C ILE A 67 -8.99 -1.76 -14.91
N THR A 68 -8.22 -1.01 -14.15
CA THR A 68 -6.88 -0.58 -14.55
C THR A 68 -5.85 -1.46 -13.86
N ARG A 69 -4.85 -1.93 -14.61
CA ARG A 69 -3.73 -2.73 -14.14
C ARG A 69 -2.43 -2.00 -14.45
N GLU A 70 -1.62 -1.80 -13.46
CA GLU A 70 -0.34 -1.11 -13.55
C GLU A 70 0.72 -2.01 -12.92
N ALA A 71 1.71 -2.43 -13.72
CA ALA A 71 2.85 -3.16 -13.18
C ALA A 71 3.61 -2.28 -12.18
N TYR A 72 3.98 -2.84 -11.03
CA TYR A 72 4.85 -2.15 -10.11
C TYR A 72 6.26 -2.74 -10.13
N PRO A 73 7.27 -1.93 -9.79
CA PRO A 73 8.65 -2.38 -9.85
C PRO A 73 8.89 -3.54 -8.88
N TYR A 74 9.56 -4.55 -9.39
CA TYR A 74 10.01 -5.70 -8.61
C TYR A 74 11.51 -5.86 -8.77
N ASN A 75 12.19 -6.03 -7.65
CA ASN A 75 13.61 -6.33 -7.62
C ASN A 75 13.85 -7.40 -6.56
N VAL A 76 14.94 -8.16 -6.70
CA VAL A 76 15.39 -9.13 -5.70
C VAL A 76 15.82 -8.48 -4.38
N ASP A 77 16.15 -7.19 -4.41
CA ASP A 77 16.60 -6.41 -3.25
C ASP A 77 15.44 -5.82 -2.42
N PHE A 78 14.18 -6.01 -2.83
CA PHE A 78 13.04 -5.53 -2.06
C PHE A 78 11.75 -6.32 -2.34
N ARG A 79 10.90 -6.35 -1.32
CA ARG A 79 9.56 -6.96 -1.36
C ARG A 79 8.51 -5.90 -1.04
N VAL A 80 7.70 -5.55 -2.02
CA VAL A 80 6.59 -4.61 -1.84
C VAL A 80 5.45 -5.27 -1.07
N LEU A 81 4.95 -4.61 -0.04
CA LEU A 81 3.75 -5.01 0.72
C LEU A 81 2.56 -4.14 0.37
N GLU A 82 2.75 -2.81 0.34
CA GLU A 82 1.68 -1.85 0.04
C GLU A 82 2.25 -0.69 -0.81
N ILE A 83 1.40 -0.12 -1.66
CA ILE A 83 1.66 1.13 -2.38
C ILE A 83 0.45 2.03 -2.17
N ASN A 84 0.65 3.18 -1.54
CA ASN A 84 -0.40 4.13 -1.21
C ASN A 84 -0.13 5.50 -1.86
N ALA A 85 -1.18 6.13 -2.38
CA ALA A 85 -1.09 7.50 -2.88
C ALA A 85 -1.15 8.51 -1.72
N VAL A 86 -0.17 9.42 -1.66
CA VAL A 86 -0.11 10.48 -0.64
C VAL A 86 0.30 11.78 -1.31
N GLY A 87 -0.63 12.70 -1.46
CA GLY A 87 -0.40 13.91 -2.26
C GLY A 87 -0.05 13.53 -3.70
N ASN A 88 1.07 14.05 -4.20
CA ASN A 88 1.59 13.79 -5.55
C ASN A 88 2.56 12.60 -5.62
N LYS A 89 2.72 11.84 -4.55
CA LYS A 89 3.68 10.72 -4.47
C LYS A 89 2.98 9.40 -4.20
N LYS A 90 3.58 8.29 -4.65
CA LYS A 90 3.22 6.93 -4.27
C LYS A 90 4.23 6.45 -3.23
N ILE A 91 3.78 6.14 -2.03
CA ILE A 91 4.60 5.63 -0.93
C ILE A 91 4.50 4.12 -0.89
N VAL A 92 5.63 3.47 -0.71
CA VAL A 92 5.77 2.01 -0.75
C VAL A 92 6.26 1.52 0.59
N THR A 93 5.58 0.53 1.16
CA THR A 93 6.08 -0.22 2.32
C THR A 93 6.48 -1.62 1.93
N GLY A 94 7.42 -2.21 2.67
CA GLY A 94 7.90 -3.55 2.37
C GLY A 94 9.23 -3.89 3.03
N GLY A 95 9.85 -4.96 2.56
CA GLY A 95 11.20 -5.34 2.90
C GLY A 95 12.18 -4.72 1.90
N PHE A 96 13.08 -3.88 2.37
CA PHE A 96 14.13 -3.25 1.57
C PHE A 96 15.49 -3.62 2.12
N LYS A 97 16.50 -3.69 1.24
CA LYS A 97 17.88 -3.88 1.67
C LYS A 97 18.32 -2.76 2.62
N GLU A 98 17.86 -1.53 2.31
CA GLU A 98 18.09 -0.34 3.13
C GLU A 98 16.74 0.32 3.40
N GLY A 99 16.51 0.72 4.66
CA GLY A 99 15.24 1.30 5.08
C GLY A 99 14.09 0.30 5.22
N TYR A 100 12.89 0.78 5.43
CA TYR A 100 11.67 -0.01 5.68
C TYR A 100 10.43 0.57 4.97
N TRP A 101 10.60 1.65 4.24
CA TRP A 101 9.65 2.23 3.29
C TRP A 101 10.40 2.99 2.21
N GLY A 102 9.71 3.37 1.15
CA GLY A 102 10.26 4.15 0.06
C GLY A 102 9.17 4.93 -0.68
N ALA A 103 9.56 5.62 -1.72
CA ALA A 103 8.65 6.29 -2.65
C ALA A 103 8.92 5.83 -4.07
N LEU A 104 7.90 5.87 -4.94
CA LEU A 104 8.11 5.71 -6.38
C LEU A 104 8.50 7.06 -6.99
N ASP A 105 9.50 7.03 -7.86
CA ASP A 105 9.83 8.16 -8.73
C ASP A 105 8.87 8.24 -9.94
N SER A 106 9.09 9.23 -10.81
CA SER A 106 8.29 9.43 -12.03
C SER A 106 8.41 8.29 -13.06
N GLN A 107 9.40 7.43 -12.91
CA GLN A 107 9.64 6.26 -13.76
C GLN A 107 9.17 4.96 -13.09
N ASN A 108 8.46 5.07 -11.96
CA ASN A 108 8.04 3.95 -11.11
C ASN A 108 9.19 3.15 -10.48
N HIS A 109 10.42 3.71 -10.37
CA HIS A 109 11.45 3.08 -9.57
C HIS A 109 11.24 3.35 -8.09
N ILE A 110 11.57 2.37 -7.25
CA ILE A 110 11.51 2.53 -5.80
C ILE A 110 12.80 3.23 -5.34
N ILE A 111 12.61 4.37 -4.67
CA ILE A 111 13.66 5.06 -3.92
C ILE A 111 13.43 4.74 -2.45
N PRO A 112 14.24 3.85 -1.86
CA PRO A 112 14.12 3.51 -0.44
C PRO A 112 14.35 4.74 0.44
N ASN A 113 13.59 4.86 1.51
CA ASN A 113 13.92 5.81 2.56
C ASN A 113 14.97 5.16 3.47
N VAL A 114 16.17 5.70 3.43
CA VAL A 114 17.32 5.26 4.25
C VAL A 114 17.30 5.85 5.67
N ALA A 115 16.19 6.48 6.09
CA ALA A 115 16.06 6.94 7.46
C ALA A 115 16.28 5.78 8.44
N GLU A 116 17.07 6.04 9.45
CA GLU A 116 17.32 5.08 10.53
C GLU A 116 16.01 4.73 11.24
N LEU A 117 15.88 3.47 11.62
CA LEU A 117 14.83 3.06 12.54
C LEU A 117 14.95 3.91 13.82
N PRO A 118 13.83 4.31 14.44
CA PRO A 118 13.86 5.14 15.65
C PRO A 118 14.36 4.37 16.91
N PHE A 119 14.88 3.17 16.74
CA PHE A 119 15.41 2.30 17.79
C PHE A 119 16.51 1.39 17.23
N ASP A 120 17.31 0.83 18.12
CA ASP A 120 18.32 -0.16 17.76
C ASP A 120 17.64 -1.49 17.39
N ALA A 121 17.70 -1.85 16.12
CA ALA A 121 17.13 -3.09 15.60
C ALA A 121 18.10 -4.29 15.71
N GLY A 122 19.28 -4.11 16.28
CA GLY A 122 20.32 -5.14 16.34
C GLY A 122 20.82 -5.57 14.96
N GLU A 123 21.38 -6.77 14.88
CA GLU A 123 21.93 -7.36 13.64
C GLU A 123 20.87 -8.03 12.75
N VAL A 124 19.75 -7.37 12.48
CA VAL A 124 18.75 -7.91 11.55
C VAL A 124 19.14 -7.57 10.12
N SER A 125 19.16 -8.55 9.22
CA SER A 125 19.55 -8.36 7.83
C SER A 125 18.53 -7.51 7.03
N GLY A 126 18.95 -6.88 5.94
CA GLY A 126 18.18 -5.90 5.19
C GLY A 126 16.73 -6.30 4.85
N LEU A 127 16.52 -7.44 4.18
CA LEU A 127 15.17 -7.92 3.84
C LEU A 127 14.35 -8.35 5.05
N GLU A 128 15.02 -8.90 6.08
CA GLU A 128 14.38 -9.27 7.33
C GLU A 128 13.92 -8.04 8.11
N LYS A 129 14.69 -6.93 8.08
CA LYS A 129 14.25 -5.65 8.65
C LYS A 129 12.88 -5.22 8.11
N GLY A 130 12.69 -5.29 6.80
CA GLY A 130 11.42 -4.95 6.21
C GLY A 130 10.28 -5.90 6.59
N THR A 131 10.58 -7.18 6.84
CA THR A 131 9.58 -8.16 7.27
C THR A 131 9.19 -7.97 8.74
N VAL A 132 10.16 -7.71 9.59
CA VAL A 132 9.97 -7.55 11.04
C VAL A 132 9.46 -6.14 11.36
N PHE A 133 10.03 -5.12 10.74
CA PHE A 133 9.76 -3.71 11.02
C PHE A 133 8.92 -3.02 9.95
N GLY A 134 8.68 -3.69 8.82
CA GLY A 134 7.78 -3.20 7.77
C GLY A 134 6.42 -2.86 8.35
N GLY A 135 6.04 -1.58 8.22
CA GLY A 135 4.88 -1.04 8.89
C GLY A 135 3.59 -1.18 8.10
N ILE A 136 2.50 -0.92 8.78
CA ILE A 136 1.20 -0.64 8.16
C ILE A 136 1.15 0.85 7.88
N LEU A 137 0.94 1.21 6.62
CA LEU A 137 0.83 2.59 6.19
C LEU A 137 -0.66 2.98 6.08
N LYS A 138 -0.99 4.13 6.64
CA LYS A 138 -2.29 4.79 6.43
C LYS A 138 -2.06 6.19 5.92
N ALA A 139 -2.59 6.45 4.73
CA ALA A 139 -2.48 7.74 4.06
C ALA A 139 -3.65 8.65 4.39
N ASN A 140 -3.35 9.94 4.57
CA ASN A 140 -4.33 11.02 4.47
C ASN A 140 -3.94 11.88 3.26
N SER A 141 -4.45 11.51 2.09
CA SER A 141 -4.13 12.17 0.83
C SER A 141 -4.53 13.64 0.81
N LYS A 142 -5.65 14.02 1.48
CA LYS A 142 -6.12 15.41 1.59
C LYS A 142 -5.16 16.31 2.36
N GLN A 143 -4.39 15.74 3.29
CA GLN A 143 -3.42 16.48 4.10
C GLN A 143 -1.97 16.25 3.66
N SER A 144 -1.77 15.47 2.60
CA SER A 144 -0.43 15.07 2.15
C SER A 144 0.40 14.49 3.31
N LYS A 145 -0.20 13.62 4.09
CA LYS A 145 0.43 12.97 5.25
C LYS A 145 0.20 11.48 5.23
N PHE A 146 1.11 10.74 5.83
CA PHE A 146 0.87 9.34 6.16
C PHE A 146 1.41 9.01 7.54
N VAL A 147 0.83 7.97 8.13
CA VAL A 147 1.30 7.34 9.36
C VAL A 147 1.87 5.99 8.98
N LEU A 148 3.03 5.69 9.50
CA LEU A 148 3.67 4.40 9.43
C LEU A 148 3.73 3.81 10.83
N SER A 149 3.00 2.71 11.07
CA SER A 149 3.08 1.95 12.31
C SER A 149 4.09 0.83 12.13
N ILE A 150 5.11 0.77 12.96
CA ILE A 150 6.16 -0.26 12.90
C ILE A 150 5.62 -1.55 13.53
N ARG A 151 5.53 -2.61 12.74
CA ARG A 151 4.82 -3.85 13.08
C ARG A 151 5.31 -4.52 14.36
N ALA A 152 6.61 -4.52 14.61
CA ALA A 152 7.23 -5.21 15.75
C ALA A 152 7.49 -4.28 16.95
N SER A 153 6.84 -3.12 17.00
CA SER A 153 6.97 -2.17 18.10
C SER A 153 5.71 -1.36 18.30
N ASP A 154 5.59 -0.67 19.43
CA ASP A 154 4.51 0.28 19.70
C ASP A 154 4.80 1.66 19.09
N ILE A 155 5.78 1.75 18.19
CA ILE A 155 6.19 2.98 17.56
C ILE A 155 5.37 3.24 16.30
N PHE A 156 4.94 4.47 16.15
CA PHE A 156 4.45 5.00 14.89
C PHE A 156 5.13 6.32 14.55
N GLU A 157 5.24 6.57 13.27
CA GLU A 157 5.83 7.77 12.71
C GLU A 157 4.83 8.49 11.84
N ILE A 158 4.85 9.82 11.84
CA ILE A 158 4.03 10.64 10.94
C ILE A 158 4.96 11.37 9.98
N TYR A 159 4.64 11.29 8.71
CA TYR A 159 5.36 11.95 7.63
C TYR A 159 4.46 12.95 6.91
N ARG A 160 5.07 14.02 6.43
CA ARG A 160 4.45 14.99 5.53
C ARG A 160 5.11 14.88 4.16
N VAL A 161 4.28 14.82 3.14
CA VAL A 161 4.70 14.87 1.73
C VAL A 161 4.51 16.30 1.23
N SER A 162 5.52 16.84 0.58
CA SER A 162 5.52 18.15 -0.08
C SER A 162 6.26 18.05 -1.41
N ASP A 163 6.25 19.12 -2.18
CA ASP A 163 7.02 19.21 -3.43
C ASP A 163 8.52 19.08 -3.17
N ASP A 164 9.01 19.61 -2.04
CA ASP A 164 10.41 19.56 -1.63
C ASP A 164 10.85 18.20 -1.11
N GLY A 165 9.92 17.28 -0.82
CA GLY A 165 10.26 15.94 -0.35
C GLY A 165 9.30 15.36 0.68
N ILE A 166 9.79 14.36 1.40
CA ILE A 166 9.06 13.64 2.45
C ILE A 166 9.81 13.82 3.76
N ASN A 167 9.16 14.44 4.72
CA ASN A 167 9.75 14.80 6.00
C ASN A 167 9.02 14.09 7.15
N ARG A 168 9.78 13.45 8.05
CA ARG A 168 9.26 12.93 9.29
C ARG A 168 8.92 14.08 10.23
N VAL A 169 7.68 14.17 10.67
CA VAL A 169 7.17 15.26 11.52
C VAL A 169 6.88 14.83 12.95
N TYR A 170 6.78 13.53 13.18
CA TYR A 170 6.53 12.99 14.51
C TYR A 170 7.01 11.54 14.62
N VAL A 171 7.51 11.15 15.78
CA VAL A 171 7.76 9.78 16.21
C VAL A 171 7.11 9.62 17.58
N SER A 172 6.32 8.57 17.79
CA SER A 172 5.79 8.27 19.12
C SER A 172 6.94 7.94 20.05
N PRO A 173 6.92 8.43 21.29
CA PRO A 173 7.89 7.98 22.30
C PRO A 173 7.69 6.49 22.60
N PHE A 174 8.79 5.84 23.00
CA PHE A 174 8.75 4.50 23.58
C PHE A 174 7.95 4.53 24.89
#